data_f0b299d5e1b4d57fa5e86bf9a02a1be8
#
_entry.id   f0b299d5e1b4d57fa5e86bf9a02a1be8
#
_cell.length_a   1.000
_cell.length_b   1.000
_cell.length_c   1.000
_cell.angle_alpha   90.00
_cell.angle_beta   90.00
_cell.angle_gamma   90.00
#
_symmetry.space_group_name_H-M   'P 1'
#
loop_
_entity.id
_entity.type
_entity.pdbx_description
1 polymer ?
#
loop_
_entity_poly.entity_id
_entity_poly.type
_entity_poly.pdbx_seq_one_letter_code
_entity_poly.pdbx_strand_id
1 'polypeptide(L)'
;MSIQIYNTLSKRKEEFKPLEPGKVKMYVCGPTVYNLIHIGNARPMIVFDTVRRYMEYKGYEVNYVSNFTDVDDKIIKKANEEGVEPGVISERYIAECKKDMEGMNIEPATKNPKATEEIGGMLDMIQTLIDKGHAYVAADGTVYFRTRSFKDYGKLSHKNLDDLQGGNRSLLVSGEDQKEDPLDFVLWKPKKEGEPYWDSCWCQGRPGWHIECSVMSKRYLGEEIDIHAGGEDLIFPHHENEIAQSEAANDKPFAKYWMHNAFLNIDNRKMSKSLGNFFTVREISEKYDLQVLRFFMLSAHYRSPLNFSADLMEAAKNGYERIVTSVDNLKFLLDKAADTEMTGEEKNLLTEAQGFETKFDEAMDDDFNTADALAAIFELVKFVNSNAKAESSKAFLEALKQEIVTLSDICGLIVDKKAEMLDSDIEALIEERQAARKAKNFARADEIRDELLAKGIVLEDTREGVKWKRA
;
A
#
# COMPACT_ATOMS: atom_id res chain seq x y z
N MET A 1 -1.25 15.41 -20.72
CA MET A 1 -2.68 15.68 -20.36
C MET A 1 -2.76 15.94 -18.88
N SER A 2 -3.85 16.51 -18.35
CA SER A 2 -4.07 16.64 -16.92
C SER A 2 -4.57 15.32 -16.33
N ILE A 3 -4.12 14.98 -15.12
CA ILE A 3 -4.59 13.77 -14.42
C ILE A 3 -6.08 13.90 -14.13
N GLN A 4 -6.85 12.89 -14.49
CA GLN A 4 -8.25 12.74 -14.15
C GLN A 4 -8.36 11.74 -12.99
N ILE A 5 -9.23 12.02 -12.02
CA ILE A 5 -9.49 11.13 -10.86
C ILE A 5 -10.99 10.88 -10.78
N TYR A 6 -11.38 9.61 -10.72
CA TYR A 6 -12.75 9.29 -10.36
C TYR A 6 -12.98 9.56 -8.88
N ASN A 7 -13.81 10.54 -8.60
CA ASN A 7 -14.12 10.96 -7.24
C ASN A 7 -15.39 10.25 -6.76
N THR A 8 -15.27 9.40 -5.74
CA THR A 8 -16.41 8.68 -5.16
C THR A 8 -17.50 9.64 -4.65
N LEU A 9 -17.09 10.82 -4.16
CA LEU A 9 -18.02 11.83 -3.63
C LEU A 9 -18.96 12.35 -4.72
N SER A 10 -18.45 12.65 -5.91
CA SER A 10 -19.24 13.19 -7.03
C SER A 10 -19.69 12.12 -8.03
N LYS A 11 -19.15 10.88 -7.93
CA LYS A 11 -19.37 9.75 -8.87
C LYS A 11 -18.98 10.04 -10.32
N ARG A 12 -17.98 10.88 -10.54
CA ARG A 12 -17.49 11.22 -11.88
C ARG A 12 -15.98 11.40 -11.89
N LYS A 13 -15.38 11.33 -13.06
CA LYS A 13 -13.98 11.74 -13.26
C LYS A 13 -13.89 13.25 -13.23
N GLU A 14 -12.90 13.75 -12.51
CA GLU A 14 -12.62 15.17 -12.34
C GLU A 14 -11.14 15.44 -12.60
N GLU A 15 -10.82 16.58 -13.19
CA GLU A 15 -9.45 17.02 -13.34
C GLU A 15 -8.82 17.23 -11.96
N PHE A 16 -7.66 16.61 -11.73
CA PHE A 16 -6.92 16.80 -10.49
C PHE A 16 -6.34 18.21 -10.41
N LYS A 17 -6.71 18.92 -9.36
CA LYS A 17 -6.20 20.25 -9.04
C LYS A 17 -5.84 20.27 -7.55
N PRO A 18 -4.54 20.25 -7.20
CA PRO A 18 -4.13 20.24 -5.79
C PRO A 18 -4.57 21.52 -5.07
N LEU A 19 -4.72 21.42 -3.75
CA LEU A 19 -4.99 22.55 -2.87
C LEU A 19 -3.82 23.54 -2.87
N GLU A 20 -2.59 23.02 -2.95
CA GLU A 20 -1.37 23.79 -3.02
C GLU A 20 -0.60 23.42 -4.30
N PRO A 21 -0.28 24.39 -5.19
CA PRO A 21 0.40 24.07 -6.44
C PRO A 21 1.67 23.24 -6.25
N GLY A 22 1.80 22.15 -7.00
CA GLY A 22 2.95 21.25 -6.96
C GLY A 22 3.01 20.30 -5.77
N LYS A 23 2.07 20.36 -4.82
CA LYS A 23 2.03 19.48 -3.65
C LYS A 23 0.74 18.70 -3.58
N VAL A 24 0.81 17.49 -3.03
CA VAL A 24 -0.32 16.60 -2.83
C VAL A 24 -0.35 16.11 -1.39
N LYS A 25 -1.45 16.34 -0.69
CA LYS A 25 -1.74 15.83 0.63
C LYS A 25 -2.61 14.60 0.49
N MET A 26 -2.05 13.42 0.76
CA MET A 26 -2.73 12.13 0.55
C MET A 26 -2.78 11.31 1.83
N TYR A 27 -3.97 10.95 2.26
CA TYR A 27 -4.21 10.04 3.38
C TYR A 27 -4.80 8.74 2.90
N VAL A 28 -4.20 7.63 3.30
CA VAL A 28 -4.69 6.27 2.99
C VAL A 28 -4.90 5.51 4.29
N CYS A 29 -6.13 5.07 4.56
CA CYS A 29 -6.44 4.30 5.76
C CYS A 29 -5.60 3.02 5.80
N GLY A 30 -4.83 2.86 6.87
CA GLY A 30 -3.96 1.72 7.09
C GLY A 30 -4.64 0.54 7.79
N PRO A 31 -3.94 -0.57 7.98
CA PRO A 31 -4.50 -1.77 8.56
C PRO A 31 -4.59 -1.72 10.09
N THR A 32 -5.54 -2.49 10.65
CA THR A 32 -5.50 -2.87 12.06
C THR A 32 -4.48 -3.98 12.25
N VAL A 33 -3.49 -3.73 13.12
CA VAL A 33 -2.28 -4.58 13.25
C VAL A 33 -2.42 -5.65 14.33
N TYR A 34 -3.28 -6.63 14.07
CA TYR A 34 -3.52 -7.77 14.97
C TYR A 34 -3.06 -9.12 14.42
N ASN A 35 -2.70 -9.18 13.14
CA ASN A 35 -2.27 -10.40 12.45
C ASN A 35 -1.47 -10.02 11.20
N LEU A 36 -0.85 -11.03 10.54
CA LEU A 36 -0.29 -10.86 9.20
C LEU A 36 -1.34 -10.26 8.25
N ILE A 37 -0.91 -9.37 7.38
CA ILE A 37 -1.80 -8.78 6.38
C ILE A 37 -2.21 -9.82 5.35
N HIS A 38 -3.47 -9.74 4.92
CA HIS A 38 -3.98 -10.59 3.86
C HIS A 38 -3.90 -9.89 2.50
N ILE A 39 -4.01 -10.65 1.42
CA ILE A 39 -3.90 -10.11 0.05
C ILE A 39 -4.93 -9.00 -0.26
N GLY A 40 -6.08 -9.00 0.42
CA GLY A 40 -7.04 -7.91 0.33
C GLY A 40 -6.54 -6.58 0.92
N ASN A 41 -5.69 -6.63 1.98
CA ASN A 41 -5.02 -5.43 2.50
C ASN A 41 -3.88 -4.97 1.58
N ALA A 42 -3.22 -5.91 0.88
CA ALA A 42 -2.16 -5.58 -0.06
C ALA A 42 -2.67 -4.74 -1.25
N ARG A 43 -3.92 -4.95 -1.69
CA ARG A 43 -4.47 -4.23 -2.85
C ARG A 43 -4.45 -2.71 -2.69
N PRO A 44 -5.06 -2.10 -1.68
CA PRO A 44 -4.97 -0.64 -1.48
C PRO A 44 -3.53 -0.17 -1.29
N MET A 45 -2.67 -0.92 -0.60
CA MET A 45 -1.27 -0.56 -0.40
C MET A 45 -0.53 -0.44 -1.73
N ILE A 46 -0.68 -1.42 -2.63
CA ILE A 46 -0.06 -1.43 -3.96
C ILE A 46 -0.66 -0.34 -4.87
N VAL A 47 -1.98 -0.23 -4.90
CA VAL A 47 -2.69 0.73 -5.75
C VAL A 47 -2.29 2.16 -5.41
N PHE A 48 -2.36 2.53 -4.14
CA PHE A 48 -2.10 3.92 -3.74
C PHE A 48 -0.61 4.26 -3.67
N ASP A 49 0.28 3.28 -3.51
CA ASP A 49 1.70 3.45 -3.77
C ASP A 49 1.97 3.78 -5.25
N THR A 50 1.29 3.10 -6.17
CA THR A 50 1.41 3.37 -7.60
C THR A 50 0.84 4.75 -7.96
N VAL A 51 -0.28 5.16 -7.37
CA VAL A 51 -0.82 6.52 -7.51
C VAL A 51 0.20 7.56 -7.05
N ARG A 52 0.82 7.36 -5.87
CA ARG A 52 1.87 8.21 -5.35
C ARG A 52 3.05 8.32 -6.32
N ARG A 53 3.62 7.19 -6.75
CA ARG A 53 4.75 7.14 -7.69
C ARG A 53 4.45 7.87 -8.99
N TYR A 54 3.27 7.69 -9.54
CA TYR A 54 2.88 8.39 -10.76
C TYR A 54 2.75 9.90 -10.55
N MET A 55 2.16 10.35 -9.44
CA MET A 55 2.11 11.77 -9.12
C MET A 55 3.51 12.38 -8.92
N GLU A 56 4.42 11.65 -8.27
CA GLU A 56 5.82 12.08 -8.11
C GLU A 56 6.54 12.14 -9.47
N TYR A 57 6.31 11.16 -10.35
CA TYR A 57 6.80 11.19 -11.74
C TYR A 57 6.27 12.40 -12.51
N LYS A 58 5.02 12.82 -12.30
CA LYS A 58 4.42 14.04 -12.87
C LYS A 58 4.92 15.34 -12.20
N GLY A 59 5.85 15.25 -11.26
CA GLY A 59 6.52 16.38 -10.62
C GLY A 59 5.83 16.93 -9.37
N TYR A 60 4.88 16.24 -8.78
CA TYR A 60 4.28 16.62 -7.50
C TYR A 60 5.15 16.16 -6.32
N GLU A 61 5.24 16.99 -5.29
CA GLU A 61 5.70 16.59 -3.95
C GLU A 61 4.52 15.95 -3.20
N VAL A 62 4.58 14.63 -2.96
CA VAL A 62 3.48 13.90 -2.33
C VAL A 62 3.76 13.68 -0.84
N ASN A 63 2.97 14.29 0.04
CA ASN A 63 2.94 13.99 1.45
C ASN A 63 1.94 12.84 1.68
N TYR A 64 2.47 11.61 1.73
CA TYR A 64 1.69 10.37 1.85
C TYR A 64 1.65 9.92 3.31
N VAL A 65 0.46 9.90 3.91
CA VAL A 65 0.24 9.46 5.30
C VAL A 65 -0.63 8.22 5.30
N SER A 66 -0.19 7.18 5.99
CA SER A 66 -0.96 5.95 6.21
C SER A 66 -0.74 5.46 7.64
N ASN A 67 -1.81 5.30 8.39
CA ASN A 67 -1.75 4.96 9.81
C ASN A 67 -1.60 3.46 10.08
N PHE A 68 -1.26 3.14 11.34
CA PHE A 68 -1.50 1.84 11.92
C PHE A 68 -2.53 1.97 13.04
N THR A 69 -3.65 1.26 12.91
CA THR A 69 -4.60 1.10 14.03
C THR A 69 -4.02 0.06 15.00
N ASP A 70 -3.40 0.55 16.07
CA ASP A 70 -2.67 -0.23 17.07
C ASP A 70 -3.43 -0.40 18.39
N VAL A 71 -4.69 0.05 18.43
CA VAL A 71 -5.66 -0.20 19.52
C VAL A 71 -7.03 -0.55 18.93
N ASP A 72 -7.47 -1.79 19.12
CA ASP A 72 -8.73 -2.32 18.59
C ASP A 72 -9.15 -3.58 19.37
N ASP A 73 -10.45 -3.90 19.33
CA ASP A 73 -10.99 -5.12 19.98
C ASP A 73 -10.29 -6.41 19.52
N LYS A 74 -9.84 -6.48 18.24
CA LYS A 74 -9.12 -7.64 17.70
C LYS A 74 -7.72 -7.78 18.28
N ILE A 75 -7.03 -6.65 18.50
CA ILE A 75 -5.70 -6.62 19.13
C ILE A 75 -5.81 -7.06 20.59
N ILE A 76 -6.78 -6.52 21.32
CA ILE A 76 -7.03 -6.86 22.72
C ILE A 76 -7.36 -8.36 22.87
N LYS A 77 -8.26 -8.87 22.02
CA LYS A 77 -8.62 -10.28 21.99
C LYS A 77 -7.39 -11.17 21.76
N LYS A 78 -6.57 -10.83 20.78
CA LYS A 78 -5.35 -11.57 20.45
C LYS A 78 -4.34 -11.53 21.60
N ALA A 79 -4.16 -10.38 22.23
CA ALA A 79 -3.28 -10.21 23.38
C ALA A 79 -3.72 -11.08 24.56
N ASN A 80 -5.02 -11.11 24.85
CA ASN A 80 -5.59 -11.97 25.90
C ASN A 80 -5.40 -13.47 25.58
N GLU A 81 -5.58 -13.88 24.31
CA GLU A 81 -5.35 -15.26 23.86
C GLU A 81 -3.88 -15.69 24.03
N GLU A 82 -2.93 -14.78 23.82
CA GLU A 82 -1.49 -15.04 23.94
C GLU A 82 -0.92 -14.74 25.35
N GLY A 83 -1.71 -14.11 26.24
CA GLY A 83 -1.28 -13.74 27.58
C GLY A 83 -0.21 -12.65 27.61
N VAL A 84 -0.29 -11.69 26.67
CA VAL A 84 0.65 -10.56 26.53
C VAL A 84 -0.10 -9.22 26.52
N GLU A 85 0.64 -8.12 26.68
CA GLU A 85 0.07 -6.78 26.53
C GLU A 85 -0.31 -6.47 25.07
N PRO A 86 -1.41 -5.72 24.83
CA PRO A 86 -1.85 -5.35 23.48
C PRO A 86 -0.77 -4.67 22.62
N GLY A 87 0.09 -3.84 23.23
CA GLY A 87 1.21 -3.20 22.55
C GLY A 87 2.23 -4.19 21.97
N VAL A 88 2.42 -5.36 22.60
CA VAL A 88 3.32 -6.40 22.09
C VAL A 88 2.77 -6.99 20.77
N ILE A 89 1.45 -7.16 20.69
CA ILE A 89 0.78 -7.64 19.47
C ILE A 89 0.92 -6.60 18.36
N SER A 90 0.56 -5.36 18.63
CA SER A 90 0.60 -4.31 17.60
C SER A 90 2.01 -4.06 17.08
N GLU A 91 3.03 -3.94 17.93
CA GLU A 91 4.42 -3.76 17.47
C GLU A 91 4.92 -4.94 16.63
N ARG A 92 4.61 -6.16 17.03
CA ARG A 92 4.95 -7.36 16.25
C ARG A 92 4.36 -7.29 14.83
N TYR A 93 3.06 -7.02 14.73
CA TYR A 93 2.39 -7.03 13.42
C TYR A 93 2.62 -5.76 12.60
N ILE A 94 3.01 -4.64 13.21
CA ILE A 94 3.58 -3.49 12.47
C ILE A 94 4.88 -3.91 11.79
N ALA A 95 5.78 -4.58 12.50
CA ALA A 95 7.05 -5.04 11.95
C ALA A 95 6.83 -6.04 10.80
N GLU A 96 5.93 -7.01 10.99
CA GLU A 96 5.59 -7.98 9.95
C GLU A 96 4.92 -7.33 8.73
N CYS A 97 4.02 -6.36 8.95
CA CYS A 97 3.39 -5.59 7.88
C CYS A 97 4.42 -4.82 7.05
N LYS A 98 5.36 -4.12 7.71
CA LYS A 98 6.44 -3.39 7.01
C LYS A 98 7.31 -4.33 6.17
N LYS A 99 7.63 -5.52 6.68
CA LYS A 99 8.38 -6.53 5.93
C LYS A 99 7.62 -6.99 4.67
N ASP A 100 6.32 -7.24 4.80
CA ASP A 100 5.49 -7.61 3.63
C ASP A 100 5.38 -6.45 2.64
N MET A 101 5.27 -5.20 3.11
CA MET A 101 5.27 -4.00 2.26
C MET A 101 6.59 -3.84 1.50
N GLU A 102 7.73 -4.05 2.17
CA GLU A 102 9.06 -4.03 1.53
C GLU A 102 9.16 -5.08 0.42
N GLY A 103 8.72 -6.32 0.70
CA GLY A 103 8.69 -7.40 -0.32
C GLY A 103 7.82 -7.06 -1.54
N MET A 104 6.76 -6.30 -1.36
CA MET A 104 5.91 -5.78 -2.44
C MET A 104 6.48 -4.50 -3.09
N ASN A 105 7.66 -4.02 -2.70
CA ASN A 105 8.26 -2.75 -3.14
C ASN A 105 7.33 -1.53 -2.93
N ILE A 106 6.65 -1.49 -1.80
CA ILE A 106 5.85 -0.33 -1.39
C ILE A 106 6.79 0.68 -0.74
N GLU A 107 6.77 1.91 -1.21
CA GLU A 107 7.60 2.98 -0.64
C GLU A 107 7.16 3.33 0.79
N PRO A 108 8.12 3.58 1.69
CA PRO A 108 7.79 4.06 3.03
C PRO A 108 6.92 5.32 2.95
N ALA A 109 5.83 5.35 3.72
CA ALA A 109 5.01 6.54 3.83
C ALA A 109 5.82 7.71 4.40
N THR A 110 5.46 8.94 4.06
CA THR A 110 6.04 10.14 4.68
C THR A 110 5.85 10.08 6.20
N LYS A 111 4.71 9.56 6.63
CA LYS A 111 4.42 9.29 8.03
C LYS A 111 3.49 8.09 8.18
N ASN A 112 3.81 7.21 9.14
CA ASN A 112 2.93 6.15 9.62
C ASN A 112 2.55 6.42 11.09
N PRO A 113 1.53 7.26 11.36
CA PRO A 113 1.10 7.50 12.74
C PRO A 113 0.43 6.27 13.35
N LYS A 114 0.54 6.13 14.67
CA LYS A 114 -0.18 5.13 15.45
C LYS A 114 -1.33 5.78 16.21
N ALA A 115 -2.46 5.10 16.32
CA ALA A 115 -3.63 5.63 17.04
C ALA A 115 -3.30 5.94 18.51
N THR A 116 -2.51 5.08 19.16
CA THR A 116 -2.12 5.27 20.57
C THR A 116 -1.24 6.49 20.82
N GLU A 117 -0.55 7.01 19.81
CA GLU A 117 0.29 8.21 19.90
C GLU A 117 -0.53 9.52 19.73
N GLU A 118 -1.80 9.42 19.32
CA GLU A 118 -2.64 10.56 18.94
C GLU A 118 -3.86 10.78 19.85
N ILE A 119 -3.90 10.12 21.01
CA ILE A 119 -5.02 10.18 21.95
C ILE A 119 -5.36 11.62 22.36
N GLY A 120 -4.36 12.47 22.64
CA GLY A 120 -4.61 13.88 22.97
C GLY A 120 -5.40 14.63 21.92
N GLY A 121 -5.00 14.47 20.63
CA GLY A 121 -5.72 15.08 19.51
C GLY A 121 -7.15 14.52 19.33
N MET A 122 -7.36 13.23 19.66
CA MET A 122 -8.70 12.63 19.66
C MET A 122 -9.60 13.24 20.73
N LEU A 123 -9.08 13.39 21.97
CA LEU A 123 -9.81 14.03 23.06
C LEU A 123 -10.19 15.48 22.71
N ASP A 124 -9.27 16.24 22.11
CA ASP A 124 -9.51 17.63 21.70
C ASP A 124 -10.58 17.72 20.60
N MET A 125 -10.52 16.85 19.60
CA MET A 125 -11.54 16.83 18.53
C MET A 125 -12.90 16.42 19.07
N ILE A 126 -12.98 15.41 19.93
CA ILE A 126 -14.23 14.97 20.56
C ILE A 126 -14.84 16.11 21.39
N GLN A 127 -14.02 16.80 22.19
CA GLN A 127 -14.49 17.95 22.97
C GLN A 127 -15.04 19.06 22.04
N THR A 128 -14.33 19.35 20.94
CA THR A 128 -14.81 20.31 19.94
C THR A 128 -16.18 19.91 19.38
N LEU A 129 -16.38 18.63 19.09
CA LEU A 129 -17.66 18.11 18.59
C LEU A 129 -18.78 18.23 19.63
N ILE A 130 -18.47 18.01 20.93
CA ILE A 130 -19.43 18.20 22.02
C ILE A 130 -19.80 19.67 22.14
N ASP A 131 -18.83 20.57 22.17
CA ASP A 131 -19.03 22.03 22.30
C ASP A 131 -19.87 22.61 21.15
N LYS A 132 -19.73 22.03 19.95
CA LYS A 132 -20.52 22.40 18.76
C LYS A 132 -21.87 21.69 18.69
N GLY A 133 -22.21 20.80 19.63
CA GLY A 133 -23.47 20.05 19.67
C GLY A 133 -23.57 18.87 18.72
N HIS A 134 -22.44 18.45 18.10
CA HIS A 134 -22.37 17.29 17.21
C HIS A 134 -22.08 15.98 17.95
N ALA A 135 -21.74 16.03 19.24
CA ALA A 135 -21.54 14.86 20.07
C ALA A 135 -22.19 15.05 21.46
N TYR A 136 -22.39 13.94 22.18
CA TYR A 136 -22.96 13.92 23.51
C TYR A 136 -22.36 12.80 24.34
N VAL A 137 -22.41 12.98 25.67
CA VAL A 137 -21.91 12.02 26.66
C VAL A 137 -23.08 11.26 27.25
N ALA A 138 -23.05 9.94 27.13
CA ALA A 138 -24.04 9.05 27.74
C ALA A 138 -23.78 8.84 29.25
N ALA A 139 -24.73 8.23 29.97
CA ALA A 139 -24.66 8.08 31.41
C ALA A 139 -23.48 7.23 31.92
N ASP A 140 -22.97 6.30 31.08
CA ASP A 140 -21.79 5.47 31.40
C ASP A 140 -20.46 6.12 31.02
N GLY A 141 -20.49 7.33 30.47
CA GLY A 141 -19.31 8.06 29.99
C GLY A 141 -18.95 7.78 28.53
N THR A 142 -19.70 6.96 27.82
CA THR A 142 -19.54 6.79 26.36
C THR A 142 -19.85 8.09 25.63
N VAL A 143 -18.99 8.48 24.70
CA VAL A 143 -19.26 9.65 23.84
C VAL A 143 -19.69 9.19 22.47
N TYR A 144 -20.84 9.67 22.01
CA TYR A 144 -21.39 9.37 20.70
C TYR A 144 -21.41 10.62 19.82
N PHE A 145 -21.14 10.41 18.53
CA PHE A 145 -21.42 11.42 17.50
C PHE A 145 -22.93 11.39 17.19
N ARG A 146 -23.56 12.57 17.20
CA ARG A 146 -24.97 12.74 16.87
C ARG A 146 -25.14 12.84 15.36
N THR A 147 -25.33 11.69 14.69
CA THR A 147 -25.31 11.56 13.23
C THR A 147 -26.28 12.52 12.53
N ARG A 148 -27.49 12.71 13.05
CA ARG A 148 -28.49 13.62 12.48
C ARG A 148 -28.16 15.11 12.64
N SER A 149 -27.16 15.46 13.45
CA SER A 149 -26.69 16.84 13.58
C SER A 149 -25.84 17.28 12.38
N PHE A 150 -25.28 16.33 11.64
CA PHE A 150 -24.53 16.60 10.41
C PHE A 150 -25.43 16.40 9.19
N LYS A 151 -25.90 17.52 8.62
CA LYS A 151 -26.95 17.53 7.58
C LYS A 151 -26.55 16.78 6.30
N ASP A 152 -25.26 16.77 5.98
CA ASP A 152 -24.72 16.15 4.75
C ASP A 152 -24.28 14.70 4.97
N TYR A 153 -24.68 14.06 6.08
CA TYR A 153 -24.35 12.64 6.32
C TYR A 153 -24.96 11.76 5.23
N GLY A 154 -24.15 10.89 4.68
CA GLY A 154 -24.49 10.04 3.54
C GLY A 154 -24.03 10.60 2.19
N LYS A 155 -23.35 11.76 2.14
CA LYS A 155 -22.93 12.38 0.88
C LYS A 155 -21.88 11.57 0.13
N LEU A 156 -21.01 10.82 0.81
CA LEU A 156 -20.01 9.96 0.19
C LEU A 156 -20.60 8.62 -0.25
N SER A 157 -21.32 7.97 0.64
CA SER A 157 -21.92 6.66 0.40
C SER A 157 -23.18 6.72 -0.46
N HIS A 158 -23.74 7.93 -0.63
CA HIS A 158 -25.01 8.19 -1.30
C HIS A 158 -26.19 7.41 -0.66
N LYS A 159 -26.09 7.16 0.64
CA LYS A 159 -27.13 6.50 1.43
C LYS A 159 -28.04 7.52 2.10
N ASN A 160 -29.33 7.26 2.06
CA ASN A 160 -30.30 8.04 2.83
C ASN A 160 -30.34 7.51 4.28
N LEU A 161 -30.30 8.41 5.26
CA LEU A 161 -30.38 8.07 6.69
C LEU A 161 -31.63 7.27 7.03
N ASP A 162 -32.76 7.59 6.41
CA ASP A 162 -34.05 6.93 6.72
C ASP A 162 -34.05 5.47 6.19
N ASP A 163 -33.37 5.20 5.07
CA ASP A 163 -33.22 3.84 4.53
C ASP A 163 -32.29 2.98 5.40
N LEU A 164 -31.33 3.59 6.08
CA LEU A 164 -30.41 2.90 7.00
C LEU A 164 -31.11 2.41 8.27
N GLN A 165 -32.15 3.09 8.75
CA GLN A 165 -32.92 2.66 9.92
C GLN A 165 -33.68 1.34 9.69
N GLY A 166 -34.15 1.09 8.47
CA GLY A 166 -34.92 -0.10 8.12
C GLY A 166 -34.12 -1.42 8.15
N GLY A 167 -32.79 -1.36 8.00
CA GLY A 167 -31.90 -2.53 7.90
C GLY A 167 -31.13 -2.89 9.19
N ASN A 168 -31.08 -2.02 10.18
CA ASN A 168 -30.12 -2.10 11.29
C ASN A 168 -30.64 -2.74 12.58
N ARG A 169 -31.75 -3.48 12.55
CA ARG A 169 -32.22 -4.23 13.75
C ARG A 169 -31.24 -5.29 14.27
N SER A 170 -30.21 -5.64 13.49
CA SER A 170 -29.21 -6.65 13.88
C SER A 170 -27.85 -6.08 14.37
N LEU A 171 -27.69 -4.75 14.41
CA LEU A 171 -26.44 -4.10 14.82
C LEU A 171 -26.46 -3.57 16.27
N LEU A 172 -27.47 -3.90 17.06
CA LEU A 172 -27.45 -3.63 18.51
C LEU A 172 -26.42 -4.54 19.17
N VAL A 173 -25.20 -4.04 19.28
CA VAL A 173 -24.19 -4.62 20.16
C VAL A 173 -24.62 -4.34 21.59
N SER A 174 -24.58 -5.36 22.48
CA SER A 174 -24.95 -5.21 23.88
C SER A 174 -24.16 -4.06 24.54
N GLY A 175 -24.88 -3.08 25.08
CA GLY A 175 -24.34 -1.85 25.68
C GLY A 175 -24.62 -0.56 24.89
N GLU A 176 -25.33 -0.62 23.77
CA GLU A 176 -25.70 0.55 22.95
C GLU A 176 -27.10 1.13 23.30
N ASP A 177 -27.68 0.75 24.43
CA ASP A 177 -29.02 1.19 24.87
C ASP A 177 -29.09 2.70 25.22
N GLN A 178 -27.96 3.40 25.18
CA GLN A 178 -27.82 4.80 25.58
C GLN A 178 -27.70 5.77 24.39
N LYS A 179 -27.83 5.28 23.15
CA LYS A 179 -27.82 6.14 21.97
C LYS A 179 -29.13 6.95 21.86
N GLU A 180 -29.01 8.23 21.52
CA GLU A 180 -30.15 9.08 21.17
C GLU A 180 -30.83 8.64 19.85
N ASP A 181 -29.99 8.21 18.87
CA ASP A 181 -30.43 7.64 17.59
C ASP A 181 -29.60 6.36 17.28
N PRO A 182 -30.23 5.29 16.75
CA PRO A 182 -29.50 4.06 16.36
C PRO A 182 -28.35 4.26 15.39
N LEU A 183 -28.34 5.35 14.62
CA LEU A 183 -27.29 5.70 13.66
C LEU A 183 -26.09 6.39 14.31
N ASP A 184 -26.21 6.82 15.57
CA ASP A 184 -25.10 7.46 16.28
C ASP A 184 -23.96 6.46 16.45
N PHE A 185 -22.72 6.94 16.35
CA PHE A 185 -21.55 6.09 16.44
C PHE A 185 -20.58 6.56 17.53
N VAL A 186 -19.83 5.63 18.05
CA VAL A 186 -18.94 5.83 19.21
C VAL A 186 -17.71 6.65 18.82
N LEU A 187 -17.43 7.70 19.58
CA LEU A 187 -16.19 8.47 19.54
C LEU A 187 -15.23 8.08 20.65
N TRP A 188 -15.76 7.79 21.86
CA TRP A 188 -15.00 7.35 23.04
C TRP A 188 -15.83 6.34 23.81
N LYS A 189 -15.22 5.24 24.24
CA LYS A 189 -15.92 4.18 25.00
C LYS A 189 -15.21 3.87 26.31
N PRO A 190 -15.97 3.61 27.41
CA PRO A 190 -15.43 3.25 28.70
C PRO A 190 -14.53 2.01 28.60
N LYS A 191 -13.49 1.97 29.44
CA LYS A 191 -12.64 0.80 29.57
C LYS A 191 -13.43 -0.40 30.12
N LYS A 192 -13.05 -1.59 29.66
CA LYS A 192 -13.40 -2.85 30.30
C LYS A 192 -12.20 -3.41 31.04
N GLU A 193 -12.44 -4.36 31.92
CA GLU A 193 -11.36 -5.03 32.64
C GLU A 193 -10.37 -5.69 31.67
N GLY A 194 -9.06 -5.45 31.86
CA GLY A 194 -8.00 -5.97 30.99
C GLY A 194 -7.80 -5.23 29.66
N GLU A 195 -8.54 -4.13 29.40
CA GLU A 195 -8.33 -3.30 28.21
C GLU A 195 -7.36 -2.14 28.48
N PRO A 196 -6.56 -1.73 27.47
CA PRO A 196 -5.81 -0.49 27.54
C PRO A 196 -6.77 0.70 27.61
N TYR A 197 -6.39 1.73 28.37
CA TYR A 197 -7.23 2.91 28.54
C TYR A 197 -6.42 4.17 28.76
N TRP A 198 -7.06 5.30 28.51
CA TRP A 198 -6.55 6.64 28.77
C TRP A 198 -7.57 7.43 29.59
N ASP A 199 -7.06 8.38 30.37
CA ASP A 199 -7.91 9.28 31.12
C ASP A 199 -8.57 10.31 30.20
N SER A 200 -9.84 10.57 30.41
CA SER A 200 -10.59 11.66 29.80
C SER A 200 -11.50 12.34 30.82
N CYS A 201 -12.09 13.48 30.46
CA CYS A 201 -13.04 14.15 31.33
C CYS A 201 -14.41 13.43 31.40
N TRP A 202 -14.65 12.43 30.57
CA TRP A 202 -15.90 11.66 30.50
C TRP A 202 -15.81 10.34 31.26
N CYS A 203 -14.76 9.58 30.99
CA CYS A 203 -14.45 8.32 31.65
C CYS A 203 -13.03 7.87 31.28
N GLN A 204 -12.47 6.94 32.08
CA GLN A 204 -11.33 6.15 31.62
C GLN A 204 -11.77 5.23 30.50
N GLY A 205 -11.12 5.32 29.33
CA GLY A 205 -11.61 4.63 28.16
C GLY A 205 -10.63 4.65 26.99
N ARG A 206 -11.15 4.39 25.81
CA ARG A 206 -10.40 4.35 24.54
C ARG A 206 -11.20 4.89 23.36
N PRO A 207 -10.54 5.32 22.29
CA PRO A 207 -11.21 5.90 21.14
C PRO A 207 -12.10 4.88 20.40
N GLY A 208 -13.14 5.40 19.75
CA GLY A 208 -13.83 4.71 18.67
C GLY A 208 -12.95 4.67 17.42
N TRP A 209 -13.20 3.69 16.56
CA TRP A 209 -12.37 3.46 15.37
C TRP A 209 -12.33 4.64 14.39
N HIS A 210 -13.43 5.38 14.25
CA HIS A 210 -13.55 6.41 13.20
C HIS A 210 -12.83 7.70 13.53
N ILE A 211 -12.62 8.04 14.81
CA ILE A 211 -11.99 9.30 15.22
C ILE A 211 -10.49 9.31 14.92
N GLU A 212 -9.85 8.13 14.87
CA GLU A 212 -8.43 7.97 14.68
C GLU A 212 -7.94 8.63 13.40
N CYS A 213 -8.51 8.25 12.25
CA CYS A 213 -8.08 8.73 10.94
C CYS A 213 -8.38 10.22 10.75
N SER A 214 -9.52 10.73 11.27
CA SER A 214 -9.83 12.16 11.24
C SER A 214 -8.76 12.99 11.94
N VAL A 215 -8.31 12.54 13.11
CA VAL A 215 -7.29 13.24 13.91
C VAL A 215 -5.91 13.12 13.29
N MET A 216 -5.51 11.92 12.87
CA MET A 216 -4.21 11.71 12.26
C MET A 216 -4.07 12.44 10.93
N SER A 217 -5.12 12.45 10.11
CA SER A 217 -5.15 13.24 8.88
C SER A 217 -4.99 14.73 9.15
N LYS A 218 -5.78 15.30 10.08
CA LYS A 218 -5.68 16.70 10.47
C LYS A 218 -4.27 17.07 10.98
N ARG A 219 -3.68 16.23 11.81
CA ARG A 219 -2.38 16.50 12.43
C ARG A 219 -1.23 16.57 11.41
N TYR A 220 -1.20 15.64 10.46
CA TYR A 220 -0.07 15.51 9.54
C TYR A 220 -0.28 16.17 8.17
N LEU A 221 -1.52 16.39 7.77
CA LEU A 221 -1.86 16.96 6.47
C LEU A 221 -2.66 18.28 6.54
N GLY A 222 -3.26 18.56 7.70
CA GLY A 222 -4.11 19.73 7.92
C GLY A 222 -5.59 19.42 7.86
N GLU A 223 -6.41 20.47 7.98
CA GLU A 223 -7.89 20.33 8.09
C GLU A 223 -8.54 19.94 6.77
N GLU A 224 -7.91 20.27 5.65
CA GLU A 224 -8.34 19.94 4.30
C GLU A 224 -7.19 19.27 3.55
N ILE A 225 -7.49 18.15 2.87
CA ILE A 225 -6.52 17.34 2.13
C ILE A 225 -6.94 17.16 0.67
N ASP A 226 -5.98 16.80 -0.20
CA ASP A 226 -6.28 16.57 -1.61
C ASP A 226 -6.98 15.24 -1.80
N ILE A 227 -6.39 14.15 -1.34
CA ILE A 227 -6.87 12.77 -1.58
C ILE A 227 -7.02 12.03 -0.27
N HIS A 228 -8.21 11.47 -0.04
CA HIS A 228 -8.45 10.44 0.96
C HIS A 228 -8.80 9.12 0.26
N ALA A 229 -8.16 8.03 0.65
CA ALA A 229 -8.26 6.78 -0.08
C ALA A 229 -8.31 5.53 0.82
N GLY A 230 -8.81 4.43 0.25
CA GLY A 230 -8.89 3.12 0.92
C GLY A 230 -9.66 2.09 0.12
N GLY A 231 -10.01 0.97 0.73
CA GLY A 231 -10.90 -0.02 0.14
C GLY A 231 -12.36 0.47 0.05
N GLU A 232 -13.12 -0.03 -0.91
CA GLU A 232 -14.53 0.36 -1.07
C GLU A 232 -15.42 -0.06 0.13
N ASP A 233 -14.99 -1.00 0.94
CA ASP A 233 -15.63 -1.38 2.20
C ASP A 233 -15.55 -0.27 3.27
N LEU A 234 -14.60 0.65 3.14
CA LEU A 234 -14.45 1.80 4.03
C LEU A 234 -15.38 2.96 3.67
N ILE A 235 -15.95 3.01 2.46
CA ILE A 235 -16.88 4.08 2.06
C ILE A 235 -17.94 4.30 3.13
N PHE A 236 -18.52 3.20 3.64
CA PHE A 236 -19.52 3.22 4.70
C PHE A 236 -19.33 2.03 5.65
N PRO A 237 -19.31 2.27 6.97
CA PRO A 237 -19.53 3.58 7.63
C PRO A 237 -18.26 4.43 7.83
N HIS A 238 -17.03 3.89 7.65
CA HIS A 238 -15.79 4.49 8.15
C HIS A 238 -15.52 5.88 7.58
N HIS A 239 -15.38 6.02 6.26
CA HIS A 239 -15.06 7.30 5.60
C HIS A 239 -16.22 8.30 5.69
N GLU A 240 -17.47 7.82 5.67
CA GLU A 240 -18.64 8.69 5.91
C GLU A 240 -18.59 9.29 7.31
N ASN A 241 -18.21 8.50 8.33
CA ASN A 241 -18.07 8.95 9.71
C ASN A 241 -16.88 9.91 9.87
N GLU A 242 -15.78 9.66 9.16
CA GLU A 242 -14.63 10.57 9.15
C GLU A 242 -14.99 11.95 8.56
N ILE A 243 -15.78 11.98 7.48
CA ILE A 243 -16.31 13.23 6.92
C ILE A 243 -17.12 13.97 7.97
N ALA A 244 -18.08 13.29 8.61
CA ALA A 244 -18.95 13.91 9.60
C ALA A 244 -18.14 14.50 10.76
N GLN A 245 -17.16 13.75 11.29
CA GLN A 245 -16.27 14.21 12.37
C GLN A 245 -15.43 15.41 11.95
N SER A 246 -14.73 15.28 10.82
CA SER A 246 -13.75 16.29 10.38
C SER A 246 -14.43 17.59 9.97
N GLU A 247 -15.52 17.51 9.20
CA GLU A 247 -16.21 18.70 8.71
C GLU A 247 -17.02 19.39 9.82
N ALA A 248 -17.65 18.63 10.72
CA ALA A 248 -18.32 19.21 11.88
C ALA A 248 -17.33 19.88 12.86
N ALA A 249 -16.14 19.30 13.06
CA ALA A 249 -15.14 19.88 13.93
C ALA A 249 -14.47 21.14 13.34
N ASN A 250 -14.18 21.13 12.03
CA ASN A 250 -13.32 22.15 11.39
C ASN A 250 -14.09 23.21 10.58
N ASP A 251 -15.38 23.04 10.31
CA ASP A 251 -16.22 23.89 9.45
C ASP A 251 -15.64 24.05 8.02
N LYS A 252 -14.99 23.00 7.51
CA LYS A 252 -14.33 22.97 6.20
C LYS A 252 -14.55 21.61 5.54
N PRO A 253 -14.50 21.51 4.20
CA PRO A 253 -14.43 20.23 3.51
C PRO A 253 -13.23 19.42 4.02
N PHE A 254 -13.39 18.11 4.17
CA PHE A 254 -12.32 17.25 4.67
C PHE A 254 -11.34 16.85 3.57
N ALA A 255 -11.83 16.23 2.51
CA ALA A 255 -11.01 15.82 1.38
C ALA A 255 -11.66 16.19 0.05
N LYS A 256 -10.82 16.64 -0.90
CA LYS A 256 -11.28 17.08 -2.22
C LYS A 256 -11.61 15.90 -3.12
N TYR A 257 -10.79 14.86 -3.10
CA TYR A 257 -10.95 13.63 -3.90
C TYR A 257 -11.00 12.40 -2.99
N TRP A 258 -12.00 11.56 -3.22
CA TRP A 258 -12.20 10.29 -2.51
C TRP A 258 -11.98 9.13 -3.48
N MET A 259 -10.92 8.35 -3.22
CA MET A 259 -10.55 7.22 -4.08
C MET A 259 -10.72 5.89 -3.38
N HIS A 260 -11.39 4.94 -4.04
CA HIS A 260 -11.65 3.63 -3.45
C HIS A 260 -11.30 2.52 -4.44
N ASN A 261 -10.48 1.56 -3.99
CA ASN A 261 -10.24 0.35 -4.76
C ASN A 261 -11.33 -0.69 -4.49
N ALA A 262 -11.74 -1.38 -5.54
CA ALA A 262 -12.74 -2.44 -5.44
C ALA A 262 -12.20 -3.70 -4.72
N PHE A 263 -13.12 -4.60 -4.34
CA PHE A 263 -12.81 -5.84 -3.63
C PHE A 263 -11.90 -6.79 -4.41
N LEU A 264 -11.17 -7.60 -3.65
CA LEU A 264 -10.52 -8.80 -4.13
C LEU A 264 -11.41 -10.01 -3.80
N ASN A 265 -11.78 -10.76 -4.83
CA ASN A 265 -12.49 -12.02 -4.71
C ASN A 265 -11.49 -13.19 -4.80
N ILE A 266 -11.82 -14.32 -4.19
CA ILE A 266 -11.06 -15.57 -4.28
C ILE A 266 -11.96 -16.60 -4.95
N ASP A 267 -11.53 -17.12 -6.10
CA ASP A 267 -12.31 -18.10 -6.90
C ASP A 267 -13.77 -17.64 -7.09
N ASN A 268 -13.94 -16.37 -7.49
CA ASN A 268 -15.23 -15.69 -7.67
C ASN A 268 -16.12 -15.61 -6.40
N ARG A 269 -15.53 -15.75 -5.22
CA ARG A 269 -16.20 -15.61 -3.93
C ARG A 269 -15.52 -14.56 -3.08
N LYS A 270 -16.29 -13.88 -2.23
CA LYS A 270 -15.72 -12.93 -1.27
C LYS A 270 -14.75 -13.68 -0.34
N MET A 271 -13.57 -13.09 -0.10
CA MET A 271 -12.58 -13.63 0.83
C MET A 271 -13.13 -13.61 2.25
N SER A 272 -13.03 -14.74 2.96
CA SER A 272 -13.50 -14.88 4.34
C SER A 272 -12.74 -15.99 5.07
N LYS A 273 -12.35 -15.74 6.32
CA LYS A 273 -11.73 -16.75 7.19
C LYS A 273 -12.62 -17.97 7.39
N SER A 274 -13.94 -17.77 7.50
CA SER A 274 -14.91 -18.84 7.70
C SER A 274 -15.07 -19.74 6.48
N LEU A 275 -14.73 -19.29 5.29
CA LEU A 275 -14.77 -20.07 4.05
C LEU A 275 -13.45 -20.78 3.74
N GLY A 276 -12.39 -20.56 4.55
CA GLY A 276 -11.08 -21.15 4.31
C GLY A 276 -10.37 -20.63 3.04
N ASN A 277 -10.87 -19.56 2.45
CA ASN A 277 -10.32 -18.90 1.25
C ASN A 277 -9.59 -17.60 1.59
N PHE A 278 -8.92 -17.57 2.73
CA PHE A 278 -8.19 -16.42 3.25
C PHE A 278 -6.68 -16.67 3.08
N PHE A 279 -5.99 -15.79 2.37
CA PHE A 279 -4.55 -15.88 2.13
C PHE A 279 -3.83 -14.64 2.67
N THR A 280 -2.79 -14.87 3.45
CA THR A 280 -1.86 -13.81 3.86
C THR A 280 -0.86 -13.52 2.75
N VAL A 281 -0.28 -12.32 2.74
CA VAL A 281 0.83 -11.96 1.83
C VAL A 281 2.01 -12.91 2.06
N ARG A 282 2.26 -13.30 3.31
CA ARG A 282 3.32 -14.23 3.68
C ARG A 282 3.14 -15.62 3.03
N GLU A 283 1.95 -16.20 3.05
CA GLU A 283 1.66 -17.46 2.38
C GLU A 283 1.83 -17.38 0.86
N ILE A 284 1.53 -16.22 0.27
CA ILE A 284 1.79 -15.99 -1.16
C ILE A 284 3.30 -15.93 -1.42
N SER A 285 4.08 -15.30 -0.54
CA SER A 285 5.54 -15.19 -0.70
C SER A 285 6.29 -16.53 -0.66
N GLU A 286 5.67 -17.57 -0.09
CA GLU A 286 6.22 -18.93 -0.11
C GLU A 286 6.21 -19.58 -1.50
N LYS A 287 5.36 -19.08 -2.42
CA LYS A 287 5.15 -19.66 -3.75
C LYS A 287 5.54 -18.72 -4.88
N TYR A 288 5.43 -17.42 -4.67
CA TYR A 288 5.64 -16.39 -5.68
C TYR A 288 6.51 -15.27 -5.13
N ASP A 289 7.37 -14.71 -5.97
CA ASP A 289 7.95 -13.39 -5.73
C ASP A 289 6.82 -12.38 -5.52
N LEU A 290 6.90 -11.55 -4.48
CA LEU A 290 5.86 -10.56 -4.19
C LEU A 290 5.73 -9.48 -5.29
N GLN A 291 6.71 -9.36 -6.19
CA GLN A 291 6.58 -8.57 -7.41
C GLN A 291 5.52 -9.14 -8.37
N VAL A 292 5.33 -10.47 -8.38
CA VAL A 292 4.25 -11.12 -9.13
C VAL A 292 2.89 -10.76 -8.53
N LEU A 293 2.78 -10.72 -7.20
CA LEU A 293 1.56 -10.26 -6.53
C LEU A 293 1.27 -8.80 -6.87
N ARG A 294 2.30 -7.93 -6.84
CA ARG A 294 2.17 -6.52 -7.24
C ARG A 294 1.68 -6.39 -8.68
N PHE A 295 2.33 -7.09 -9.62
CA PHE A 295 1.93 -7.12 -11.01
C PHE A 295 0.48 -7.59 -11.19
N PHE A 296 0.09 -8.67 -10.50
CA PHE A 296 -1.28 -9.17 -10.49
C PHE A 296 -2.29 -8.12 -10.04
N MET A 297 -2.01 -7.42 -8.93
CA MET A 297 -2.90 -6.38 -8.40
C MET A 297 -3.09 -5.19 -9.35
N LEU A 298 -2.07 -4.88 -10.16
CA LEU A 298 -2.09 -3.79 -11.15
C LEU A 298 -2.64 -4.21 -12.51
N SER A 299 -2.86 -5.52 -12.76
CA SER A 299 -3.35 -6.04 -14.04
C SER A 299 -4.81 -5.71 -14.33
N ALA A 300 -5.55 -5.21 -13.36
CA ALA A 300 -6.90 -4.69 -13.51
C ALA A 300 -6.99 -3.26 -12.97
N HIS A 301 -7.89 -2.46 -13.54
CA HIS A 301 -8.18 -1.12 -13.03
C HIS A 301 -8.56 -1.18 -11.55
N TYR A 302 -8.06 -0.26 -10.72
CA TYR A 302 -8.23 -0.31 -9.25
C TYR A 302 -9.70 -0.32 -8.82
N ARG A 303 -10.62 0.32 -9.57
CA ARG A 303 -12.06 0.33 -9.29
C ARG A 303 -12.82 -0.92 -9.77
N SER A 304 -12.16 -1.82 -10.47
CA SER A 304 -12.76 -3.08 -10.91
C SER A 304 -12.51 -4.18 -9.90
N PRO A 305 -13.50 -5.02 -9.54
CA PRO A 305 -13.25 -6.21 -8.76
C PRO A 305 -12.19 -7.08 -9.41
N LEU A 306 -11.27 -7.61 -8.62
CA LEU A 306 -10.19 -8.48 -9.07
C LEU A 306 -10.41 -9.88 -8.51
N ASN A 307 -10.36 -10.89 -9.36
CA ASN A 307 -10.49 -12.28 -8.91
C ASN A 307 -9.10 -12.92 -8.77
N PHE A 308 -8.80 -13.41 -7.58
CA PHE A 308 -7.57 -14.14 -7.31
C PHE A 308 -7.80 -15.64 -7.54
N SER A 309 -6.92 -16.26 -8.32
CA SER A 309 -6.86 -17.70 -8.50
C SER A 309 -5.42 -18.12 -8.84
N ALA A 310 -5.10 -19.39 -8.67
CA ALA A 310 -3.78 -19.92 -9.01
C ALA A 310 -3.42 -19.68 -10.48
N ASP A 311 -4.37 -19.93 -11.41
CA ASP A 311 -4.16 -19.73 -12.85
C ASP A 311 -3.86 -18.26 -13.21
N LEU A 312 -4.55 -17.33 -12.56
CA LEU A 312 -4.32 -15.90 -12.78
C LEU A 312 -2.99 -15.42 -12.18
N MET A 313 -2.56 -16.03 -11.07
CA MET A 313 -1.23 -15.76 -10.52
C MET A 313 -0.11 -16.32 -11.43
N GLU A 314 -0.27 -17.50 -12.02
CA GLU A 314 0.67 -18.02 -13.02
C GLU A 314 0.71 -17.15 -14.28
N ALA A 315 -0.45 -16.68 -14.75
CA ALA A 315 -0.51 -15.73 -15.86
C ALA A 315 0.22 -14.40 -15.53
N ALA A 316 0.03 -13.88 -14.31
CA ALA A 316 0.72 -12.69 -13.84
C ALA A 316 2.23 -12.90 -13.73
N LYS A 317 2.67 -14.08 -13.25
CA LYS A 317 4.08 -14.46 -13.21
C LYS A 317 4.71 -14.45 -14.60
N ASN A 318 4.07 -15.13 -15.56
CA ASN A 318 4.55 -15.15 -16.94
C ASN A 318 4.60 -13.75 -17.56
N GLY A 319 3.62 -12.89 -17.26
CA GLY A 319 3.59 -11.49 -17.70
C GLY A 319 4.77 -10.69 -17.13
N TYR A 320 4.96 -10.74 -15.83
CA TYR A 320 6.06 -10.06 -15.15
C TYR A 320 7.44 -10.56 -15.64
N GLU A 321 7.65 -11.88 -15.69
CA GLU A 321 8.88 -12.50 -16.16
C GLU A 321 9.23 -12.13 -17.60
N ARG A 322 8.23 -11.90 -18.45
CA ARG A 322 8.45 -11.42 -19.82
C ARG A 322 9.11 -10.05 -19.86
N ILE A 323 8.74 -9.14 -18.95
CA ILE A 323 9.38 -7.82 -18.87
C ILE A 323 10.81 -7.97 -18.34
N VAL A 324 11.02 -8.73 -17.27
CA VAL A 324 12.34 -9.02 -16.69
C VAL A 324 13.27 -9.63 -17.75
N THR A 325 12.80 -10.64 -18.50
CA THR A 325 13.57 -11.29 -19.55
C THR A 325 14.01 -10.31 -20.64
N SER A 326 13.16 -9.34 -21.01
CA SER A 326 13.53 -8.31 -21.98
C SER A 326 14.66 -7.42 -21.47
N VAL A 327 14.62 -7.03 -20.21
CA VAL A 327 15.70 -6.27 -19.56
C VAL A 327 16.99 -7.09 -19.49
N ASP A 328 16.92 -8.37 -19.13
CA ASP A 328 18.09 -9.26 -19.06
C ASP A 328 18.72 -9.49 -20.44
N ASN A 329 17.89 -9.60 -21.50
CA ASN A 329 18.40 -9.66 -22.88
C ASN A 329 19.15 -8.38 -23.27
N LEU A 330 18.63 -7.20 -22.88
CA LEU A 330 19.31 -5.93 -23.11
C LEU A 330 20.65 -5.87 -22.37
N LYS A 331 20.74 -6.34 -21.12
CA LYS A 331 21.99 -6.43 -20.35
C LYS A 331 23.01 -7.31 -21.07
N PHE A 332 22.56 -8.48 -21.55
CA PHE A 332 23.42 -9.40 -22.30
C PHE A 332 23.97 -8.77 -23.59
N LEU A 333 23.14 -7.98 -24.30
CA LEU A 333 23.58 -7.23 -25.48
C LEU A 333 24.56 -6.11 -25.10
N LEU A 334 24.27 -5.38 -24.02
CA LEU A 334 25.10 -4.27 -23.51
C LEU A 334 26.53 -4.72 -23.14
N ASP A 335 26.67 -5.91 -22.57
CA ASP A 335 27.99 -6.48 -22.20
C ASP A 335 28.91 -6.67 -23.42
N LYS A 336 28.35 -6.76 -24.63
CA LYS A 336 29.08 -7.00 -25.88
C LYS A 336 29.01 -5.81 -26.85
N ALA A 337 28.24 -4.81 -26.53
CA ALA A 337 27.97 -3.68 -27.42
C ALA A 337 29.20 -2.79 -27.60
N ALA A 338 29.40 -2.30 -28.83
CA ALA A 338 30.44 -1.32 -29.10
C ALA A 338 30.07 0.04 -28.52
N ASP A 339 31.03 0.72 -27.89
CA ASP A 339 30.87 2.08 -27.36
C ASP A 339 30.90 3.09 -28.51
N THR A 340 29.82 3.16 -29.27
CA THR A 340 29.63 4.03 -30.42
C THR A 340 28.42 4.93 -30.24
N GLU A 341 28.40 6.08 -30.94
CA GLU A 341 27.22 6.91 -30.97
C GLU A 341 26.06 6.24 -31.70
N MET A 342 24.83 6.62 -31.34
CA MET A 342 23.62 6.16 -32.02
C MET A 342 23.63 6.58 -33.49
N THR A 343 23.28 5.63 -34.35
CA THR A 343 23.02 5.88 -35.77
C THR A 343 21.74 6.71 -35.96
N GLY A 344 21.55 7.26 -37.18
CA GLY A 344 20.30 7.98 -37.50
C GLY A 344 19.05 7.08 -37.42
N GLU A 345 19.19 5.79 -37.78
CA GLU A 345 18.12 4.79 -37.68
C GLU A 345 17.78 4.51 -36.20
N GLU A 346 18.77 4.32 -35.34
CA GLU A 346 18.57 4.10 -33.91
C GLU A 346 17.89 5.29 -33.21
N LYS A 347 18.23 6.52 -33.59
CA LYS A 347 17.56 7.73 -33.09
C LYS A 347 16.07 7.76 -33.47
N ASN A 348 15.73 7.33 -34.69
CA ASN A 348 14.33 7.22 -35.11
C ASN A 348 13.59 6.13 -34.33
N LEU A 349 14.22 4.95 -34.15
CA LEU A 349 13.66 3.87 -33.34
C LEU A 349 13.47 4.28 -31.87
N LEU A 350 14.41 5.02 -31.29
CA LEU A 350 14.24 5.55 -29.94
C LEU A 350 13.08 6.52 -29.82
N THR A 351 12.90 7.39 -30.84
CA THR A 351 11.72 8.29 -30.89
C THR A 351 10.39 7.50 -30.97
N GLU A 352 10.40 6.37 -31.70
CA GLU A 352 9.24 5.48 -31.74
C GLU A 352 9.00 4.79 -30.39
N ALA A 353 10.08 4.35 -29.70
CA ALA A 353 10.00 3.77 -28.35
C ALA A 353 9.40 4.76 -27.33
N GLN A 354 9.75 6.03 -27.39
CA GLN A 354 9.17 7.09 -26.55
C GLN A 354 7.68 7.32 -26.81
N GLY A 355 7.15 6.89 -27.95
CA GLY A 355 5.72 6.88 -28.20
C GLY A 355 4.93 5.95 -27.26
N PHE A 356 5.56 4.92 -26.70
CA PHE A 356 4.92 4.05 -25.71
C PHE A 356 4.86 4.69 -24.32
N GLU A 357 5.82 5.55 -23.97
CA GLU A 357 5.73 6.40 -22.78
C GLU A 357 4.51 7.31 -22.85
N THR A 358 4.24 7.93 -24.02
CA THR A 358 3.03 8.73 -24.21
C THR A 358 1.76 7.91 -23.98
N LYS A 359 1.68 6.67 -24.48
CA LYS A 359 0.53 5.78 -24.24
C LYS A 359 0.38 5.40 -22.77
N PHE A 360 1.50 5.15 -22.09
CA PHE A 360 1.54 4.89 -20.67
C PHE A 360 0.99 6.09 -19.88
N ASP A 361 1.45 7.28 -20.19
CA ASP A 361 0.99 8.52 -19.58
C ASP A 361 -0.50 8.76 -19.82
N GLU A 362 -0.99 8.55 -21.03
CA GLU A 362 -2.42 8.68 -21.37
C GLU A 362 -3.28 7.72 -20.52
N ALA A 363 -2.82 6.48 -20.32
CA ALA A 363 -3.50 5.51 -19.50
C ALA A 363 -3.50 5.91 -18.01
N MET A 364 -2.36 6.35 -17.51
CA MET A 364 -2.24 6.76 -16.10
C MET A 364 -2.93 8.09 -15.81
N ASP A 365 -2.93 9.03 -16.74
CA ASP A 365 -3.68 10.29 -16.64
C ASP A 365 -5.21 10.05 -16.65
N ASP A 366 -5.69 8.92 -17.17
CA ASP A 366 -7.11 8.53 -17.14
C ASP A 366 -7.46 7.67 -15.92
N ASP A 367 -7.43 8.27 -14.75
CA ASP A 367 -7.84 7.64 -13.48
C ASP A 367 -6.93 6.47 -13.08
N PHE A 368 -5.62 6.63 -13.29
CA PHE A 368 -4.59 5.64 -12.94
C PHE A 368 -4.90 4.24 -13.49
N ASN A 369 -5.21 4.16 -14.79
CA ASN A 369 -5.53 2.90 -15.47
C ASN A 369 -4.28 2.05 -15.67
N THR A 370 -3.87 1.35 -14.63
CA THR A 370 -2.67 0.50 -14.62
C THR A 370 -2.76 -0.67 -15.58
N ALA A 371 -3.95 -1.15 -15.91
CA ALA A 371 -4.12 -2.24 -16.87
C ALA A 371 -3.66 -1.81 -18.28
N ASP A 372 -4.08 -0.64 -18.75
CA ASP A 372 -3.66 -0.09 -20.04
C ASP A 372 -2.21 0.41 -19.99
N ALA A 373 -1.75 0.92 -18.85
CA ALA A 373 -0.35 1.27 -18.65
C ALA A 373 0.58 0.04 -18.79
N LEU A 374 0.22 -1.10 -18.20
CA LEU A 374 0.94 -2.37 -18.38
C LEU A 374 0.88 -2.85 -19.83
N ALA A 375 -0.23 -2.64 -20.54
CA ALA A 375 -0.30 -2.94 -21.98
C ALA A 375 0.70 -2.10 -22.78
N ALA A 376 0.86 -0.81 -22.48
CA ALA A 376 1.87 0.05 -23.10
C ALA A 376 3.30 -0.46 -22.83
N ILE A 377 3.60 -0.93 -21.62
CA ILE A 377 4.89 -1.56 -21.29
C ILE A 377 5.09 -2.83 -22.14
N PHE A 378 4.08 -3.67 -22.33
CA PHE A 378 4.20 -4.86 -23.16
C PHE A 378 4.40 -4.55 -24.64
N GLU A 379 3.79 -3.48 -25.14
CA GLU A 379 4.04 -3.00 -26.50
C GLU A 379 5.49 -2.52 -26.65
N LEU A 380 6.01 -1.76 -25.67
CA LEU A 380 7.42 -1.35 -25.62
C LEU A 380 8.36 -2.56 -25.58
N VAL A 381 8.10 -3.54 -24.71
CA VAL A 381 8.88 -4.79 -24.63
C VAL A 381 8.92 -5.53 -25.97
N LYS A 382 7.77 -5.63 -26.65
CA LYS A 382 7.71 -6.24 -27.99
C LYS A 382 8.54 -5.47 -29.00
N PHE A 383 8.44 -4.15 -28.99
CA PHE A 383 9.22 -3.27 -29.84
C PHE A 383 10.72 -3.43 -29.61
N VAL A 384 11.14 -3.39 -28.34
CA VAL A 384 12.54 -3.55 -27.94
C VAL A 384 13.09 -4.90 -28.38
N ASN A 385 12.38 -6.01 -28.14
CA ASN A 385 12.80 -7.35 -28.53
C ASN A 385 12.92 -7.51 -30.06
N SER A 386 12.25 -6.67 -30.85
CA SER A 386 12.31 -6.69 -32.31
C SER A 386 13.45 -5.84 -32.87
N ASN A 387 13.88 -4.80 -32.17
CA ASN A 387 14.80 -3.78 -32.68
C ASN A 387 16.17 -3.76 -31.99
N ALA A 388 16.30 -4.27 -30.75
CA ALA A 388 17.59 -4.43 -30.09
C ALA A 388 18.36 -5.61 -30.70
N LYS A 389 19.55 -5.35 -31.26
CA LYS A 389 20.37 -6.34 -31.98
C LYS A 389 21.81 -6.37 -31.43
N ALA A 390 22.55 -7.41 -31.77
CA ALA A 390 23.93 -7.55 -31.34
C ALA A 390 24.88 -6.46 -31.89
N GLU A 391 24.56 -5.89 -33.01
CA GLU A 391 25.24 -4.77 -33.67
C GLU A 391 24.81 -3.39 -33.24
N SER A 392 23.76 -3.29 -32.38
CA SER A 392 23.26 -2.02 -31.89
C SER A 392 24.29 -1.29 -31.03
N SER A 393 24.30 0.03 -31.10
CA SER A 393 25.15 0.88 -30.26
C SER A 393 24.82 0.73 -28.78
N LYS A 394 25.83 0.83 -27.92
CA LYS A 394 25.65 0.79 -26.49
C LYS A 394 24.68 1.84 -26.00
N ALA A 395 24.79 3.08 -26.53
CA ALA A 395 23.92 4.19 -26.17
C ALA A 395 22.44 3.91 -26.49
N PHE A 396 22.13 3.24 -27.64
CA PHE A 396 20.77 2.88 -28.00
C PHE A 396 20.21 1.79 -27.07
N LEU A 397 20.99 0.75 -26.77
CA LEU A 397 20.57 -0.34 -25.87
C LEU A 397 20.32 0.18 -24.45
N GLU A 398 21.19 1.07 -23.94
CA GLU A 398 21.01 1.71 -22.64
C GLU A 398 19.73 2.53 -22.59
N ALA A 399 19.45 3.32 -23.64
CA ALA A 399 18.23 4.12 -23.71
C ALA A 399 16.98 3.23 -23.72
N LEU A 400 16.94 2.16 -24.54
CA LEU A 400 15.80 1.22 -24.56
C LEU A 400 15.60 0.52 -23.20
N LYS A 401 16.69 0.14 -22.52
CA LYS A 401 16.60 -0.45 -21.18
C LYS A 401 16.01 0.56 -20.20
N GLN A 402 16.48 1.80 -20.25
CA GLN A 402 16.01 2.85 -19.35
C GLN A 402 14.51 3.12 -19.54
N GLU A 403 13.99 3.12 -20.77
CA GLU A 403 12.55 3.28 -21.02
C GLU A 403 11.72 2.20 -20.33
N ILE A 404 12.08 0.90 -20.48
CA ILE A 404 11.36 -0.20 -19.80
C ILE A 404 11.45 -0.06 -18.27
N VAL A 405 12.65 0.22 -17.77
CA VAL A 405 12.87 0.33 -16.32
C VAL A 405 12.09 1.49 -15.73
N THR A 406 12.11 2.66 -16.37
CA THR A 406 11.38 3.86 -15.89
C THR A 406 9.87 3.61 -15.80
N LEU A 407 9.23 3.09 -16.86
CA LEU A 407 7.79 2.84 -16.85
C LEU A 407 7.42 1.73 -15.85
N SER A 408 8.27 0.71 -15.70
CA SER A 408 8.07 -0.34 -14.71
C SER A 408 8.20 0.18 -13.28
N ASP A 409 9.16 1.07 -13.01
CA ASP A 409 9.39 1.64 -11.68
C ASP A 409 8.24 2.55 -11.23
N ILE A 410 7.61 3.27 -12.14
CA ILE A 410 6.37 4.03 -11.85
C ILE A 410 5.28 3.07 -11.34
N CYS A 411 5.19 1.86 -11.90
CA CYS A 411 4.34 0.80 -11.37
C CYS A 411 4.90 0.11 -10.12
N GLY A 412 6.10 0.50 -9.65
CA GLY A 412 6.82 -0.12 -8.55
C GLY A 412 7.30 -1.56 -8.85
N LEU A 413 7.41 -1.93 -10.13
CA LEU A 413 7.87 -3.23 -10.57
C LEU A 413 9.39 -3.24 -10.72
N ILE A 414 10.06 -4.08 -9.95
CA ILE A 414 11.52 -4.26 -10.02
C ILE A 414 11.84 -5.20 -11.18
N VAL A 415 12.23 -4.65 -12.33
CA VAL A 415 12.52 -5.44 -13.54
C VAL A 415 14.02 -5.51 -13.89
N ASP A 416 14.84 -4.59 -13.41
CA ASP A 416 16.29 -4.64 -13.49
C ASP A 416 16.86 -5.31 -12.23
N LYS A 417 16.66 -6.63 -12.13
CA LYS A 417 17.19 -7.41 -11.01
C LYS A 417 18.72 -7.56 -11.16
N LYS A 418 19.43 -7.37 -10.06
CA LYS A 418 20.85 -7.82 -10.01
C LYS A 418 20.84 -9.32 -10.21
N ALA A 419 21.80 -9.82 -11.02
CA ALA A 419 21.95 -11.26 -11.18
C ALA A 419 22.15 -11.89 -9.80
N GLU A 420 21.22 -12.70 -9.37
CA GLU A 420 21.40 -13.52 -8.17
C GLU A 420 22.41 -14.62 -8.49
N MET A 421 23.41 -14.78 -7.62
CA MET A 421 24.33 -15.92 -7.75
C MET A 421 23.54 -17.21 -7.59
N LEU A 422 23.80 -18.17 -8.48
CA LEU A 422 23.30 -19.52 -8.31
C LEU A 422 23.83 -20.12 -6.99
N ASP A 423 23.03 -20.92 -6.31
CA ASP A 423 23.45 -21.56 -5.05
C ASP A 423 24.71 -22.38 -5.24
N SER A 424 24.88 -23.02 -6.42
CA SER A 424 26.11 -23.72 -6.81
C SER A 424 27.35 -22.81 -6.86
N ASP A 425 27.20 -21.57 -7.29
CA ASP A 425 28.31 -20.61 -7.37
C ASP A 425 28.66 -20.08 -5.97
N ILE A 426 27.64 -19.91 -5.11
CA ILE A 426 27.83 -19.57 -3.70
C ILE A 426 28.58 -20.68 -2.98
N GLU A 427 28.15 -21.93 -3.18
CA GLU A 427 28.81 -23.11 -2.57
C GLU A 427 30.26 -23.25 -3.07
N ALA A 428 30.52 -23.05 -4.37
CA ALA A 428 31.87 -23.07 -4.93
C ALA A 428 32.79 -22.00 -4.31
N LEU A 429 32.27 -20.77 -4.11
CA LEU A 429 33.03 -19.71 -3.43
C LEU A 429 33.23 -19.99 -1.94
N ILE A 430 32.30 -20.65 -1.27
CA ILE A 430 32.45 -21.10 0.11
C ILE A 430 33.53 -22.17 0.22
N GLU A 431 33.56 -23.12 -0.70
CA GLU A 431 34.63 -24.13 -0.77
C GLU A 431 36.00 -23.50 -1.04
N GLU A 432 36.11 -22.56 -2.00
CA GLU A 432 37.32 -21.80 -2.26
C GLU A 432 37.79 -21.03 -1.02
N ARG A 433 36.87 -20.34 -0.33
CA ARG A 433 37.17 -19.65 0.94
C ARG A 433 37.72 -20.60 2.00
N GLN A 434 37.12 -21.78 2.14
CA GLN A 434 37.61 -22.79 3.09
C GLN A 434 38.97 -23.30 2.71
N ALA A 435 39.26 -23.54 1.42
CA ALA A 435 40.56 -23.94 0.91
C ALA A 435 41.60 -22.85 1.16
N ALA A 436 41.28 -21.58 0.90
CA ALA A 436 42.15 -20.44 1.20
C ALA A 436 42.51 -20.35 2.70
N ARG A 437 41.55 -20.55 3.59
CA ARG A 437 41.79 -20.58 5.05
C ARG A 437 42.69 -21.74 5.48
N LYS A 438 42.49 -22.93 4.91
CA LYS A 438 43.37 -24.09 5.15
C LYS A 438 44.80 -23.83 4.66
N ALA A 439 44.95 -23.13 3.54
CA ALA A 439 46.26 -22.71 3.00
C ALA A 439 46.84 -21.49 3.71
N LYS A 440 46.19 -20.96 4.76
CA LYS A 440 46.58 -19.74 5.49
C LYS A 440 46.62 -18.48 4.60
N ASN A 441 45.90 -18.49 3.48
CA ASN A 441 45.69 -17.32 2.64
C ASN A 441 44.44 -16.54 3.12
N PHE A 442 44.62 -15.84 4.23
CA PHE A 442 43.52 -15.12 4.87
C PHE A 442 43.00 -13.93 4.03
N ALA A 443 43.91 -13.31 3.24
CA ALA A 443 43.52 -12.20 2.36
C ALA A 443 42.47 -12.65 1.33
N ARG A 444 42.69 -13.81 0.66
CA ARG A 444 41.71 -14.34 -0.29
C ARG A 444 40.40 -14.78 0.39
N ALA A 445 40.50 -15.35 1.58
CA ALA A 445 39.31 -15.75 2.33
C ALA A 445 38.41 -14.56 2.74
N ASP A 446 39.02 -13.43 3.11
CA ASP A 446 38.33 -12.19 3.43
C ASP A 446 37.75 -11.53 2.18
N GLU A 447 38.48 -11.52 1.06
CA GLU A 447 38.00 -11.03 -0.23
C GLU A 447 36.73 -11.77 -0.68
N ILE A 448 36.70 -13.10 -0.60
CA ILE A 448 35.53 -13.91 -0.96
C ILE A 448 34.34 -13.60 -0.01
N ARG A 449 34.61 -13.44 1.28
CA ARG A 449 33.54 -13.07 2.23
C ARG A 449 32.93 -11.73 1.88
N ASP A 450 33.77 -10.74 1.57
CA ASP A 450 33.32 -9.39 1.24
C ASP A 450 32.60 -9.34 -0.13
N GLU A 451 33.07 -10.16 -1.10
CA GLU A 451 32.38 -10.37 -2.38
C GLU A 451 30.95 -10.93 -2.19
N LEU A 452 30.83 -11.99 -1.38
CA LEU A 452 29.54 -12.61 -1.07
C LEU A 452 28.62 -11.64 -0.33
N LEU A 453 29.15 -10.91 0.66
CA LEU A 453 28.40 -9.89 1.40
C LEU A 453 27.92 -8.77 0.48
N ALA A 454 28.75 -8.30 -0.45
CA ALA A 454 28.34 -7.29 -1.44
C ALA A 454 27.23 -7.77 -2.39
N LYS A 455 27.07 -9.08 -2.55
CA LYS A 455 26.00 -9.74 -3.30
C LYS A 455 24.81 -10.16 -2.43
N GLY A 456 24.74 -9.69 -1.18
CA GLY A 456 23.65 -9.99 -0.26
C GLY A 456 23.69 -11.39 0.34
N ILE A 457 24.88 -12.06 0.35
CA ILE A 457 25.05 -13.38 0.94
C ILE A 457 25.81 -13.24 2.27
N VAL A 458 25.17 -13.63 3.36
CA VAL A 458 25.76 -13.60 4.71
C VAL A 458 26.24 -15.01 5.07
N LEU A 459 27.53 -15.13 5.44
CA LEU A 459 28.12 -16.38 5.88
C LEU A 459 28.15 -16.48 7.41
N GLU A 460 27.78 -17.64 7.94
CA GLU A 460 27.89 -17.99 9.37
C GLU A 460 28.83 -19.20 9.53
N ASP A 461 30.00 -18.96 10.14
CA ASP A 461 30.94 -20.05 10.46
C ASP A 461 30.40 -20.82 11.68
N THR A 462 30.09 -22.10 11.52
CA THR A 462 29.63 -22.99 12.60
C THR A 462 30.62 -24.12 12.87
N ARG A 463 30.45 -24.84 13.96
CA ARG A 463 31.29 -26.05 14.25
C ARG A 463 31.11 -27.20 13.26
N GLU A 464 29.95 -27.19 12.56
CA GLU A 464 29.57 -28.22 11.57
C GLU A 464 29.93 -27.81 10.12
N GLY A 465 30.39 -26.56 9.91
CA GLY A 465 30.71 -26.00 8.60
C GLY A 465 30.25 -24.55 8.44
N VAL A 466 30.32 -24.03 7.23
CA VAL A 466 29.84 -22.69 6.88
C VAL A 466 28.37 -22.80 6.44
N LYS A 467 27.50 -22.11 7.13
CA LYS A 467 26.10 -21.89 6.70
C LYS A 467 26.03 -20.53 6.03
N TRP A 468 25.12 -20.40 5.08
CA TRP A 468 24.89 -19.14 4.42
C TRP A 468 23.38 -18.85 4.30
N LYS A 469 23.05 -17.57 4.19
CA LYS A 469 21.70 -17.09 3.91
C LYS A 469 21.75 -15.85 3.02
N ARG A 470 20.73 -15.63 2.22
CA ARG A 470 20.51 -14.36 1.52
C ARG A 470 20.06 -13.31 2.53
N ALA A 471 20.63 -12.08 2.45
CA ALA A 471 20.35 -10.97 3.36
C ALA A 471 18.96 -10.37 3.09
#